data_a9a1f289d1c2ad53d7f44b853174883f
#
_entry.id   a9a1f289d1c2ad53d7f44b853174883f
#
_cell.length_a   1.000
_cell.length_b   1.000
_cell.length_c   1.000
_cell.angle_alpha   90.00
_cell.angle_beta   90.00
_cell.angle_gamma   90.00
#
_symmetry.space_group_name_H-M   'P 1'
#
loop_
_entity.id
_entity.type
_entity.pdbx_description
1 polymer ?
#
loop_
_entity_poly.entity_id
_entity_poly.type
_entity_poly.pdbx_seq_one_letter_code
_entity_poly.pdbx_strand_id
1 'polypeptide(L)'
;MAIAAKIFSTLGNSQSLVPLAVKDCANGAGMTAASSVTNKDEGVDRFIDEFGSEAIWLGGIPLFKTITDKTLFKAAKLDASYDVRNLKNRDIFEKTKEYAPTETIKKDIEKIGSHQKAFKNLNVAKFVVSTALALGTYNLMTNLKQKYTNNKIRTKLLKQEEANSINLMNNKGLINNNSKDLNFQNLSKLRSKKADNKQQNGTNPNFKGAYDVMLDPVKNMLVLDAGITSERLGKSRSPQEFMGYAIKEGGFLFFMYYLGQKVQNHFEKVADKKHNKSIALDARVLENDHLKESFANKSIEEGLNNFPKNATDIELYDFINTSSDNVVVKAAKQSDIIQTYKKPKKWYQIFKKAEDTGKIDTRKYIDLKNVRQTHSNIAKLYEQFNQSGQTVDEFFHDVRKLKRGSIMKNMGSTIFALGVFLPSIMLADRLLKPNNKEFAVEKDIKEQIKKEKETKQMIA
;
A
#
# COMPACT_ATOMS: atom_id res chain seq x y z
N MET A 1 26.58 12.43 -4.52
CA MET A 1 26.11 11.90 -3.20
C MET A 1 24.67 12.29 -2.86
N ALA A 2 24.24 13.52 -3.10
CA ALA A 2 22.89 13.99 -2.73
C ALA A 2 21.72 13.20 -3.33
N ILE A 3 21.82 12.75 -4.60
CA ILE A 3 20.74 12.00 -5.26
C ILE A 3 20.57 10.61 -4.64
N ALA A 4 21.67 9.89 -4.40
CA ALA A 4 21.62 8.57 -3.78
C ALA A 4 21.03 8.63 -2.36
N ALA A 5 21.47 9.59 -1.53
CA ALA A 5 20.92 9.81 -0.19
C ALA A 5 19.41 10.06 -0.23
N LYS A 6 18.93 10.86 -1.19
CA LYS A 6 17.49 11.13 -1.37
C LYS A 6 16.70 9.88 -1.76
N ILE A 7 17.25 9.05 -2.66
CA ILE A 7 16.62 7.78 -3.05
C ILE A 7 16.49 6.85 -1.84
N PHE A 8 17.58 6.64 -1.08
CA PHE A 8 17.55 5.77 0.09
C PHE A 8 16.68 6.30 1.22
N SER A 9 16.64 7.63 1.42
CA SER A 9 15.72 8.28 2.36
C SER A 9 14.26 8.03 1.98
N THR A 10 13.95 8.04 0.67
CA THR A 10 12.58 7.80 0.19
C THR A 10 12.20 6.32 0.28
N LEU A 11 13.07 5.42 -0.17
CA LEU A 11 12.81 3.97 -0.16
C LEU A 11 12.87 3.37 1.25
N GLY A 12 13.64 3.96 2.16
CA GLY A 12 13.73 3.55 3.55
C GLY A 12 12.68 4.18 4.48
N ASN A 13 11.80 5.03 3.94
CA ASN A 13 10.75 5.68 4.72
C ASN A 13 9.55 4.73 4.91
N SER A 14 9.41 4.15 6.11
CA SER A 14 8.31 3.26 6.48
C SER A 14 6.92 3.92 6.52
N GLN A 15 6.87 5.26 6.55
CA GLN A 15 5.63 6.03 6.52
C GLN A 15 5.20 6.42 5.09
N SER A 16 6.06 6.18 4.10
CA SER A 16 5.79 6.52 2.71
C SER A 16 5.16 5.36 1.95
N LEU A 17 4.21 5.67 1.08
CA LEU A 17 3.63 4.70 0.14
C LEU A 17 4.55 4.42 -1.06
N VAL A 18 5.61 5.22 -1.28
CA VAL A 18 6.51 5.06 -2.43
C VAL A 18 7.18 3.68 -2.48
N PRO A 19 7.74 3.13 -1.37
CA PRO A 19 8.29 1.78 -1.40
C PRO A 19 7.26 0.70 -1.76
N LEU A 20 6.02 0.86 -1.30
CA LEU A 20 4.92 -0.06 -1.63
C LEU A 20 4.56 0.06 -3.12
N ALA A 21 4.40 1.27 -3.65
CA ALA A 21 4.12 1.52 -5.05
C ALA A 21 5.17 0.90 -5.99
N VAL A 22 6.46 1.07 -5.68
CA VAL A 22 7.55 0.46 -6.48
C VAL A 22 7.46 -1.07 -6.50
N LYS A 23 7.13 -1.69 -5.36
CA LYS A 23 6.95 -3.13 -5.25
C LYS A 23 5.72 -3.62 -6.01
N ASP A 24 4.62 -2.88 -5.95
CA ASP A 24 3.37 -3.20 -6.65
C ASP A 24 3.52 -3.04 -8.17
N CYS A 25 4.15 -1.96 -8.64
CA CYS A 25 4.52 -1.82 -10.05
C CYS A 25 5.36 -3.02 -10.57
N ALA A 26 6.30 -3.52 -9.77
CA ALA A 26 7.09 -4.69 -10.15
C ALA A 26 6.22 -5.95 -10.24
N ASN A 27 5.28 -6.14 -9.30
CA ASN A 27 4.29 -7.21 -9.35
C ASN A 27 3.41 -7.11 -10.60
N GLY A 28 2.81 -5.95 -10.84
CA GLY A 28 1.96 -5.69 -12.00
C GLY A 28 2.68 -5.93 -13.34
N ALA A 29 3.93 -5.46 -13.46
CA ALA A 29 4.74 -5.69 -14.64
C ALA A 29 5.06 -7.18 -14.87
N GLY A 30 5.48 -7.90 -13.81
CA GLY A 30 5.79 -9.32 -13.88
C GLY A 30 4.57 -10.16 -14.23
N MET A 31 3.42 -9.90 -13.62
CA MET A 31 2.16 -10.59 -13.87
C MET A 31 1.65 -10.33 -15.29
N THR A 32 1.74 -9.09 -15.77
CA THR A 32 1.40 -8.71 -17.15
C THR A 32 2.29 -9.43 -18.15
N ALA A 33 3.60 -9.45 -17.91
CA ALA A 33 4.57 -10.13 -18.76
C ALA A 33 4.30 -11.64 -18.84
N ALA A 34 4.12 -12.31 -17.69
CA ALA A 34 3.83 -13.75 -17.63
C ALA A 34 2.53 -14.11 -18.37
N SER A 35 1.48 -13.30 -18.23
CA SER A 35 0.23 -13.50 -18.96
C SER A 35 0.38 -13.25 -20.45
N SER A 36 1.17 -12.25 -20.86
CA SER A 36 1.41 -11.92 -22.28
C SER A 36 2.19 -13.00 -23.04
N VAL A 37 3.04 -13.78 -22.37
CA VAL A 37 3.78 -14.90 -22.96
C VAL A 37 2.82 -15.98 -23.47
N THR A 38 1.76 -16.24 -22.75
CA THR A 38 0.76 -17.27 -23.12
C THR A 38 -0.33 -16.71 -24.02
N ASN A 39 -0.83 -15.51 -23.76
CA ASN A 39 -1.89 -14.87 -24.54
C ASN A 39 -1.80 -13.34 -24.43
N LYS A 40 -1.63 -12.64 -25.57
CA LYS A 40 -1.52 -11.18 -25.62
C LYS A 40 -2.79 -10.46 -25.12
N ASP A 41 -3.98 -11.01 -25.37
CA ASP A 41 -5.23 -10.41 -24.95
C ASP A 41 -5.39 -10.53 -23.43
N GLU A 42 -4.93 -11.63 -22.83
CA GLU A 42 -4.84 -11.79 -21.38
C GLU A 42 -3.80 -10.85 -20.76
N GLY A 43 -2.66 -10.66 -21.42
CA GLY A 43 -1.66 -9.69 -20.97
C GLY A 43 -2.23 -8.27 -20.86
N VAL A 44 -3.04 -7.85 -21.84
CA VAL A 44 -3.74 -6.55 -21.81
C VAL A 44 -4.78 -6.52 -20.68
N ASP A 45 -5.56 -7.58 -20.49
CA ASP A 45 -6.54 -7.70 -19.42
C ASP A 45 -5.87 -7.56 -18.04
N ARG A 46 -4.72 -8.21 -17.84
CA ARG A 46 -3.91 -8.12 -16.62
C ARG A 46 -3.32 -6.73 -16.45
N PHE A 47 -2.76 -6.12 -17.48
CA PHE A 47 -2.21 -4.77 -17.40
C PHE A 47 -3.24 -3.76 -16.89
N ILE A 48 -4.44 -3.78 -17.45
CA ILE A 48 -5.53 -2.89 -17.01
C ILE A 48 -5.91 -3.16 -15.56
N ASP A 49 -5.95 -4.42 -15.15
CA ASP A 49 -6.31 -4.80 -13.78
C ASP A 49 -5.26 -4.36 -12.75
N GLU A 50 -3.97 -4.64 -13.02
CA GLU A 50 -2.88 -4.33 -12.09
C GLU A 50 -2.66 -2.82 -11.97
N PHE A 51 -2.38 -2.15 -13.09
CA PHE A 51 -2.07 -0.72 -13.08
C PHE A 51 -3.31 0.16 -12.84
N GLY A 52 -4.50 -0.33 -13.20
CA GLY A 52 -5.75 0.33 -12.85
C GLY A 52 -6.02 0.31 -11.36
N SER A 53 -5.82 -0.82 -10.68
CA SER A 53 -5.94 -0.90 -9.21
C SER A 53 -4.91 0.00 -8.53
N GLU A 54 -3.66 0.00 -9.01
CA GLU A 54 -2.60 0.86 -8.49
C GLU A 54 -2.93 2.35 -8.64
N ALA A 55 -3.46 2.77 -9.79
CA ALA A 55 -3.90 4.15 -9.99
C ALA A 55 -5.04 4.56 -9.03
N ILE A 56 -5.94 3.63 -8.70
CA ILE A 56 -7.05 3.89 -7.76
C ILE A 56 -6.52 4.09 -6.34
N TRP A 57 -5.59 3.27 -5.88
CA TRP A 57 -5.10 3.45 -4.51
C TRP A 57 -4.09 4.59 -4.38
N LEU A 58 -3.21 4.83 -5.37
CA LEU A 58 -2.25 5.94 -5.34
C LEU A 58 -2.92 7.30 -5.53
N GLY A 59 -3.88 7.40 -6.43
CA GLY A 59 -4.55 8.65 -6.78
C GLY A 59 -5.96 8.78 -6.23
N GLY A 60 -6.76 7.72 -6.31
CA GLY A 60 -8.18 7.74 -5.94
C GLY A 60 -8.41 7.93 -4.45
N ILE A 61 -7.68 7.20 -3.58
CA ILE A 61 -7.87 7.31 -2.13
C ILE A 61 -7.55 8.72 -1.59
N PRO A 62 -6.40 9.34 -1.91
CA PRO A 62 -6.14 10.72 -1.54
C PRO A 62 -7.21 11.69 -2.05
N LEU A 63 -7.69 11.46 -3.29
CA LEU A 63 -8.77 12.25 -3.87
C LEU A 63 -10.07 12.10 -3.07
N PHE A 64 -10.52 10.88 -2.80
CA PHE A 64 -11.76 10.61 -2.05
C PHE A 64 -11.68 11.13 -0.61
N LYS A 65 -10.53 10.99 0.06
CA LYS A 65 -10.31 11.61 1.38
C LYS A 65 -10.42 13.13 1.30
N THR A 66 -9.86 13.76 0.26
CA THR A 66 -9.95 15.21 0.06
C THR A 66 -11.40 15.65 -0.21
N ILE A 67 -12.16 14.88 -0.98
CA ILE A 67 -13.59 15.15 -1.22
C ILE A 67 -14.37 15.09 0.10
N THR A 68 -14.17 14.06 0.91
CA THR A 68 -14.84 13.93 2.21
C THR A 68 -14.43 15.04 3.19
N ASP A 69 -13.17 15.48 3.19
CA ASP A 69 -12.71 16.62 3.99
C ASP A 69 -13.43 17.92 3.58
N LYS A 70 -13.50 18.17 2.27
CA LYS A 70 -14.13 19.39 1.74
C LYS A 70 -15.68 19.38 1.82
N THR A 71 -16.30 18.22 1.97
CA THR A 71 -17.75 18.09 2.11
C THR A 71 -18.17 17.92 3.56
N LEU A 72 -17.90 16.77 4.18
CA LEU A 72 -18.39 16.41 5.50
C LEU A 72 -17.76 17.28 6.62
N PHE A 73 -16.45 17.43 6.63
CA PHE A 73 -15.78 18.21 7.68
C PHE A 73 -16.03 19.70 7.54
N LYS A 74 -16.06 20.21 6.29
CA LYS A 74 -16.42 21.62 6.04
C LYS A 74 -17.85 21.92 6.45
N ALA A 75 -18.82 21.05 6.16
CA ALA A 75 -20.21 21.21 6.57
C ALA A 75 -20.35 21.23 8.11
N ALA A 76 -19.59 20.35 8.80
CA ALA A 76 -19.53 20.34 10.26
C ALA A 76 -18.71 21.49 10.86
N LYS A 77 -18.01 22.26 10.02
CA LYS A 77 -17.07 23.32 10.42
C LYS A 77 -15.98 22.82 11.39
N LEU A 78 -15.46 21.59 11.18
CA LEU A 78 -14.41 20.95 11.97
C LEU A 78 -13.16 20.77 11.12
N ASP A 79 -11.96 20.89 11.74
CA ASP A 79 -10.68 20.72 11.03
C ASP A 79 -10.38 19.25 10.76
N ALA A 80 -10.48 18.83 9.49
CA ALA A 80 -10.15 17.48 9.06
C ALA A 80 -8.67 17.11 9.22
N SER A 81 -7.79 18.08 9.46
CA SER A 81 -6.34 17.87 9.63
C SER A 81 -5.99 17.38 11.03
N TYR A 82 -6.91 17.52 12.01
CA TYR A 82 -6.70 17.05 13.38
C TYR A 82 -6.79 15.54 13.47
N ASP A 83 -5.82 14.93 14.12
CA ASP A 83 -5.75 13.48 14.28
C ASP A 83 -6.62 13.02 15.47
N VAL A 84 -7.61 12.18 15.19
CA VAL A 84 -8.56 11.70 16.21
C VAL A 84 -7.88 10.89 17.32
N ARG A 85 -6.66 10.38 17.11
CA ARG A 85 -5.88 9.66 18.13
C ARG A 85 -5.53 10.56 19.33
N ASN A 86 -5.36 11.85 19.11
CA ASN A 86 -5.12 12.81 20.19
C ASN A 86 -6.31 12.89 21.18
N LEU A 87 -7.51 12.48 20.79
CA LEU A 87 -8.68 12.40 21.67
C LEU A 87 -8.72 11.14 22.54
N LYS A 88 -7.73 10.25 22.44
CA LYS A 88 -7.65 9.04 23.30
C LYS A 88 -7.24 9.38 24.73
N ASN A 89 -6.40 10.39 24.90
CA ASN A 89 -5.91 10.86 26.18
C ASN A 89 -6.30 12.34 26.35
N ARG A 90 -7.08 12.61 27.40
CA ARG A 90 -7.58 13.95 27.71
C ARG A 90 -6.45 14.95 27.96
N ASP A 91 -5.43 14.54 28.69
CA ASP A 91 -4.34 15.43 29.08
C ASP A 91 -3.49 15.81 27.86
N ILE A 92 -3.20 14.82 26.96
CA ILE A 92 -2.54 15.10 25.69
C ILE A 92 -3.40 16.03 24.82
N PHE A 93 -4.72 15.84 24.82
CA PHE A 93 -5.62 16.72 24.08
C PHE A 93 -5.53 18.19 24.61
N GLU A 94 -5.50 18.39 25.90
CA GLU A 94 -5.32 19.73 26.48
C GLU A 94 -3.98 20.35 26.08
N LYS A 95 -2.89 19.54 26.08
CA LYS A 95 -1.57 19.97 25.63
C LYS A 95 -1.55 20.32 24.13
N THR A 96 -2.33 19.65 23.28
CA THR A 96 -2.42 20.05 21.85
C THR A 96 -2.99 21.46 21.67
N LYS A 97 -3.87 21.92 22.58
CA LYS A 97 -4.38 23.31 22.58
C LYS A 97 -3.34 24.30 23.08
N GLU A 98 -2.64 23.94 24.15
CA GLU A 98 -1.64 24.79 24.80
C GLU A 98 -0.51 25.12 23.80
N TYR A 99 0.02 24.11 23.10
CA TYR A 99 1.12 24.27 22.15
C TYR A 99 0.67 24.52 20.70
N ALA A 100 -0.60 24.86 20.47
CA ALA A 100 -1.09 25.11 19.12
C ALA A 100 -0.24 26.18 18.40
N PRO A 101 0.26 25.93 17.18
CA PRO A 101 1.18 26.83 16.48
C PRO A 101 0.58 28.20 16.13
N THR A 102 -0.76 28.30 16.09
CA THR A 102 -1.51 29.56 15.84
C THR A 102 -2.82 29.59 16.61
N GLU A 103 -3.32 30.81 16.92
CA GLU A 103 -4.62 30.99 17.58
C GLU A 103 -5.80 30.40 16.79
N THR A 104 -5.72 30.40 15.47
CA THR A 104 -6.75 29.75 14.63
C THR A 104 -6.80 28.25 14.89
N ILE A 105 -5.65 27.58 14.91
CA ILE A 105 -5.56 26.15 15.20
C ILE A 105 -6.06 25.85 16.62
N LYS A 106 -5.71 26.68 17.59
CA LYS A 106 -6.20 26.54 18.97
C LYS A 106 -7.72 26.55 19.03
N LYS A 107 -8.37 27.54 18.38
CA LYS A 107 -9.84 27.62 18.30
C LYS A 107 -10.46 26.41 17.60
N ASP A 108 -9.81 25.89 16.53
CA ASP A 108 -10.28 24.71 15.83
C ASP A 108 -10.21 23.47 16.75
N ILE A 109 -9.12 23.32 17.53
CA ILE A 109 -8.97 22.23 18.52
C ILE A 109 -10.02 22.34 19.64
N GLU A 110 -10.26 23.55 20.17
CA GLU A 110 -11.29 23.79 21.19
C GLU A 110 -12.68 23.39 20.69
N LYS A 111 -12.98 23.73 19.43
CA LYS A 111 -14.23 23.33 18.79
C LYS A 111 -14.36 21.81 18.63
N ILE A 112 -13.27 21.12 18.27
CA ILE A 112 -13.23 19.66 18.23
C ILE A 112 -13.48 19.10 19.64
N GLY A 113 -12.91 19.72 20.69
CA GLY A 113 -13.13 19.36 22.09
C GLY A 113 -14.59 19.38 22.50
N SER A 114 -15.35 20.41 22.08
CA SER A 114 -16.79 20.51 22.34
C SER A 114 -17.65 19.55 21.51
N HIS A 115 -17.12 19.01 20.38
CA HIS A 115 -17.84 18.14 19.45
C HIS A 115 -17.15 16.78 19.24
N GLN A 116 -16.47 16.23 20.24
CA GLN A 116 -15.62 15.03 20.13
C GLN A 116 -16.33 13.83 19.50
N LYS A 117 -17.60 13.56 19.90
CA LYS A 117 -18.38 12.43 19.36
C LYS A 117 -18.65 12.62 17.86
N ALA A 118 -19.07 13.82 17.45
CA ALA A 118 -19.29 14.14 16.04
C ALA A 118 -17.98 14.02 15.25
N PHE A 119 -16.87 14.53 15.76
CA PHE A 119 -15.57 14.44 15.12
C PHE A 119 -15.08 13.00 14.95
N LYS A 120 -15.25 12.15 15.98
CA LYS A 120 -14.94 10.71 15.89
C LYS A 120 -15.79 10.03 14.81
N ASN A 121 -17.08 10.29 14.77
CA ASN A 121 -17.99 9.73 13.76
C ASN A 121 -17.63 10.19 12.34
N LEU A 122 -17.26 11.46 12.17
CA LEU A 122 -16.82 11.99 10.86
C LEU A 122 -15.53 11.30 10.37
N ASN A 123 -14.57 11.01 11.25
CA ASN A 123 -13.38 10.27 10.86
C ASN A 123 -13.71 8.82 10.43
N VAL A 124 -14.62 8.15 11.13
CA VAL A 124 -15.12 6.83 10.72
C VAL A 124 -15.82 6.94 9.37
N ALA A 125 -16.72 7.91 9.19
CA ALA A 125 -17.43 8.15 7.93
C ALA A 125 -16.44 8.44 6.79
N LYS A 126 -15.42 9.29 7.02
CA LYS A 126 -14.35 9.56 6.03
C LYS A 126 -13.67 8.28 5.58
N PHE A 127 -13.29 7.40 6.51
CA PHE A 127 -12.67 6.13 6.18
C PHE A 127 -13.61 5.23 5.37
N VAL A 128 -14.82 4.99 5.88
CA VAL A 128 -15.81 4.12 5.23
C VAL A 128 -16.17 4.63 3.83
N VAL A 129 -16.47 5.91 3.70
CA VAL A 129 -16.86 6.51 2.41
C VAL A 129 -15.68 6.48 1.42
N SER A 130 -14.48 6.89 1.84
CA SER A 130 -13.33 6.86 0.93
C SER A 130 -12.95 5.44 0.47
N THR A 131 -13.07 4.45 1.36
CA THR A 131 -12.84 3.04 1.04
C THR A 131 -13.94 2.50 0.12
N ALA A 132 -15.21 2.79 0.41
CA ALA A 132 -16.33 2.38 -0.44
C ALA A 132 -16.25 2.99 -1.85
N LEU A 133 -15.86 4.27 -1.96
CA LEU A 133 -15.64 4.92 -3.25
C LEU A 133 -14.48 4.30 -4.02
N ALA A 134 -13.37 3.95 -3.34
CA ALA A 134 -12.24 3.28 -3.98
C ALA A 134 -12.64 1.89 -4.50
N LEU A 135 -13.29 1.06 -3.67
CA LEU A 135 -13.78 -0.26 -4.07
C LEU A 135 -14.85 -0.17 -5.16
N GLY A 136 -15.77 0.80 -5.07
CA GLY A 136 -16.78 1.04 -6.11
C GLY A 136 -16.16 1.45 -7.45
N THR A 137 -15.12 2.29 -7.42
CA THR A 137 -14.35 2.67 -8.63
C THR A 137 -13.63 1.49 -9.22
N TYR A 138 -13.00 0.65 -8.38
CA TYR A 138 -12.36 -0.59 -8.81
C TYR A 138 -13.37 -1.56 -9.44
N ASN A 139 -14.54 -1.74 -8.80
CA ASN A 139 -15.63 -2.57 -9.31
C ASN A 139 -16.10 -2.10 -10.68
N LEU A 140 -16.31 -0.79 -10.85
CA LEU A 140 -16.68 -0.20 -12.14
C LEU A 140 -15.60 -0.45 -13.20
N MET A 141 -14.33 -0.21 -12.86
CA MET A 141 -13.19 -0.48 -13.75
C MET A 141 -13.15 -1.96 -14.18
N THR A 142 -13.31 -2.88 -13.24
CA THR A 142 -13.32 -4.32 -13.51
C THR A 142 -14.46 -4.71 -14.46
N ASN A 143 -15.66 -4.18 -14.24
CA ASN A 143 -16.79 -4.44 -15.13
C ASN A 143 -16.58 -3.88 -16.55
N LEU A 144 -16.03 -2.66 -16.66
CA LEU A 144 -15.69 -2.06 -17.96
C LEU A 144 -14.58 -2.84 -18.68
N LYS A 145 -13.55 -3.26 -17.95
CA LYS A 145 -12.46 -4.09 -18.43
C LYS A 145 -13.01 -5.42 -18.97
N GLN A 146 -13.81 -6.13 -18.18
CA GLN A 146 -14.40 -7.40 -18.60
C GLN A 146 -15.27 -7.24 -19.85
N LYS A 147 -16.12 -6.22 -19.91
CA LYS A 147 -16.93 -5.94 -21.11
C LYS A 147 -16.06 -5.65 -22.33
N TYR A 148 -14.99 -4.86 -22.18
CA TYR A 148 -14.06 -4.55 -23.25
C TYR A 148 -13.36 -5.82 -23.76
N THR A 149 -12.77 -6.61 -22.86
CA THR A 149 -12.05 -7.84 -23.20
C THR A 149 -12.98 -8.87 -23.84
N ASN A 150 -14.17 -9.09 -23.31
CA ASN A 150 -15.15 -10.02 -23.86
C ASN A 150 -15.56 -9.62 -25.29
N ASN A 151 -15.87 -8.35 -25.51
CA ASN A 151 -16.27 -7.85 -26.85
C ASN A 151 -15.11 -7.99 -27.86
N LYS A 152 -13.88 -7.66 -27.44
CA LYS A 152 -12.70 -7.77 -28.30
C LYS A 152 -12.45 -9.22 -28.71
N ILE A 153 -12.48 -10.15 -27.75
CA ILE A 153 -12.26 -11.59 -28.02
C ILE A 153 -13.37 -12.14 -28.89
N ARG A 154 -14.64 -11.81 -28.57
CA ARG A 154 -15.80 -12.24 -29.37
C ARG A 154 -15.67 -11.80 -30.82
N THR A 155 -15.34 -10.53 -31.06
CA THR A 155 -15.18 -10.00 -32.43
C THR A 155 -14.04 -10.71 -33.18
N LYS A 156 -12.91 -11.01 -32.49
CA LYS A 156 -11.78 -11.73 -33.04
C LYS A 156 -12.17 -13.15 -33.44
N LEU A 157 -12.87 -13.88 -32.57
CA LEU A 157 -13.29 -15.27 -32.83
C LEU A 157 -14.31 -15.34 -33.99
N LEU A 158 -15.29 -14.44 -34.05
CA LEU A 158 -16.24 -14.39 -35.15
C LEU A 158 -15.56 -14.13 -36.48
N LYS A 159 -14.60 -13.20 -36.56
CA LYS A 159 -13.79 -12.95 -37.77
C LYS A 159 -12.96 -14.17 -38.19
N GLN A 160 -12.40 -14.90 -37.21
CA GLN A 160 -11.65 -16.13 -37.49
C GLN A 160 -12.56 -17.23 -38.06
N GLU A 161 -13.76 -17.39 -37.53
CA GLU A 161 -14.73 -18.35 -38.03
C GLU A 161 -15.22 -17.99 -39.45
N GLU A 162 -15.49 -16.69 -39.71
CA GLU A 162 -15.82 -16.21 -41.06
C GLU A 162 -14.71 -16.54 -42.07
N ALA A 163 -13.45 -16.23 -41.72
CA ALA A 163 -12.29 -16.53 -42.55
C ALA A 163 -12.15 -18.04 -42.80
N ASN A 164 -12.33 -18.87 -41.75
CA ASN A 164 -12.28 -20.31 -41.87
C ASN A 164 -13.43 -20.87 -42.73
N SER A 165 -14.64 -20.30 -42.64
CA SER A 165 -15.80 -20.69 -43.47
C SER A 165 -15.57 -20.37 -44.96
N ILE A 166 -14.98 -19.19 -45.26
CA ILE A 166 -14.59 -18.80 -46.62
C ILE A 166 -13.51 -19.73 -47.16
N ASN A 167 -12.49 -20.07 -46.37
CA ASN A 167 -11.44 -21.01 -46.77
C ASN A 167 -11.98 -22.42 -46.98
N LEU A 168 -12.94 -22.87 -46.16
CA LEU A 168 -13.62 -24.15 -46.36
C LEU A 168 -14.52 -24.16 -47.60
N MET A 169 -15.17 -23.06 -47.93
CA MET A 169 -15.94 -22.93 -49.17
C MET A 169 -15.01 -22.95 -50.39
N ASN A 170 -13.86 -22.30 -50.34
CA ASN A 170 -12.87 -22.31 -51.38
C ASN A 170 -12.18 -23.67 -51.54
N ASN A 171 -12.03 -24.47 -50.45
CA ASN A 171 -11.43 -25.83 -50.49
C ASN A 171 -12.47 -26.96 -50.70
N LYS A 172 -13.78 -26.71 -50.60
CA LYS A 172 -14.80 -27.74 -50.84
C LYS A 172 -14.92 -28.18 -52.28
N GLY A 173 -14.07 -27.64 -53.21
CA GLY A 173 -13.87 -28.20 -54.56
C GLY A 173 -13.10 -29.51 -54.59
N LEU A 174 -12.51 -29.96 -53.50
CA LEU A 174 -11.50 -31.04 -53.51
C LEU A 174 -11.50 -32.01 -52.33
N ILE A 175 -12.56 -32.38 -51.70
CA ILE A 175 -12.51 -33.63 -50.87
C ILE A 175 -13.90 -33.94 -50.27
N ASN A 176 -14.36 -35.13 -50.64
CA ASN A 176 -15.49 -35.82 -50.05
C ASN A 176 -15.00 -36.79 -48.96
N ASN A 177 -15.82 -36.93 -47.89
CA ASN A 177 -15.83 -38.01 -46.89
C ASN A 177 -14.92 -37.97 -45.66
N ASN A 178 -15.53 -37.87 -44.55
CA ASN A 178 -15.70 -38.75 -43.40
C ASN A 178 -15.78 -37.98 -42.07
N SER A 179 -16.99 -37.75 -41.64
CA SER A 179 -17.31 -37.36 -40.25
C SER A 179 -17.55 -38.62 -39.40
N LYS A 180 -16.82 -38.80 -38.33
CA LYS A 180 -17.25 -39.66 -37.22
C LYS A 180 -17.60 -38.80 -36.01
N ASP A 181 -18.86 -38.93 -35.61
CA ASP A 181 -19.43 -38.32 -34.40
C ASP A 181 -18.72 -38.80 -33.14
N LEU A 182 -18.35 -37.87 -32.30
CA LEU A 182 -18.05 -38.13 -30.89
C LEU A 182 -19.01 -37.38 -30.01
N ASN A 183 -19.92 -38.14 -29.48
CA ASN A 183 -20.93 -37.78 -28.49
C ASN A 183 -20.23 -37.45 -27.15
N PHE A 184 -20.37 -36.26 -26.66
CA PHE A 184 -20.10 -35.92 -25.24
C PHE A 184 -21.37 -35.36 -24.59
N GLN A 185 -22.12 -36.28 -24.00
CA GLN A 185 -23.13 -35.93 -22.99
C GLN A 185 -22.51 -35.87 -21.59
N ASN A 186 -23.05 -34.94 -20.80
CA ASN A 186 -23.03 -34.85 -19.34
C ASN A 186 -21.81 -34.20 -18.67
N LEU A 187 -22.02 -32.93 -18.39
CA LEU A 187 -21.60 -32.31 -17.09
C LEU A 187 -22.32 -30.97 -16.90
N SER A 188 -23.62 -31.05 -16.66
CA SER A 188 -24.41 -29.92 -16.14
C SER A 188 -25.09 -30.35 -14.86
N LYS A 189 -24.45 -30.20 -13.72
CA LYS A 189 -25.06 -30.12 -12.37
C LYS A 189 -24.01 -29.83 -11.31
N LEU A 190 -23.66 -28.58 -11.19
CA LEU A 190 -23.22 -28.07 -9.89
C LEU A 190 -24.01 -26.77 -9.61
N ARG A 191 -25.16 -26.98 -9.01
CA ARG A 191 -26.03 -25.94 -8.46
C ARG A 191 -25.29 -25.23 -7.34
N SER A 192 -25.22 -23.92 -7.45
CA SER A 192 -24.84 -23.01 -6.37
C SER A 192 -25.70 -23.27 -5.13
N LYS A 193 -25.09 -23.71 -4.05
CA LYS A 193 -25.70 -23.61 -2.72
C LYS A 193 -25.58 -22.15 -2.28
N LYS A 194 -26.72 -21.47 -2.14
CA LYS A 194 -26.85 -20.22 -1.40
C LYS A 194 -26.28 -20.44 0.01
N ALA A 195 -25.30 -19.64 0.36
CA ALA A 195 -24.87 -19.53 1.73
C ALA A 195 -25.94 -18.77 2.52
N ASP A 196 -26.59 -19.44 3.44
CA ASP A 196 -27.48 -18.82 4.42
C ASP A 196 -26.66 -17.90 5.32
N ASN A 197 -26.96 -16.62 5.26
CA ASN A 197 -26.47 -15.61 6.20
C ASN A 197 -27.05 -15.92 7.60
N LYS A 198 -26.27 -16.60 8.44
CA LYS A 198 -26.49 -16.56 9.88
C LYS A 198 -26.00 -15.20 10.39
N GLN A 199 -26.96 -14.36 10.73
CA GLN A 199 -26.74 -13.16 11.54
C GLN A 199 -26.06 -13.59 12.85
N GLN A 200 -24.76 -13.34 12.98
CA GLN A 200 -24.08 -13.40 14.26
C GLN A 200 -24.37 -12.10 15.00
N ASN A 201 -25.02 -12.26 16.15
CA ASN A 201 -25.25 -11.20 17.12
C ASN A 201 -23.95 -10.51 17.47
N GLY A 202 -23.93 -9.18 17.24
CA GLY A 202 -22.79 -8.33 17.46
C GLY A 202 -22.37 -8.27 18.92
N THR A 203 -21.25 -8.84 19.24
CA THR A 203 -20.40 -8.34 20.30
C THR A 203 -19.74 -7.07 19.77
N ASN A 204 -19.95 -5.95 20.43
CA ASN A 204 -19.30 -4.67 20.13
C ASN A 204 -17.79 -4.89 19.98
N PRO A 205 -17.21 -4.76 18.79
CA PRO A 205 -15.78 -4.87 18.67
C PRO A 205 -15.14 -3.70 19.44
N ASN A 206 -14.20 -4.05 20.29
CA ASN A 206 -13.44 -3.08 21.09
C ASN A 206 -12.58 -2.24 20.15
N PHE A 207 -13.06 -1.06 19.74
CA PHE A 207 -12.49 -0.16 18.71
C PHE A 207 -11.15 0.49 19.07
N LYS A 208 -10.47 0.05 20.15
CA LYS A 208 -9.18 0.66 20.57
C LYS A 208 -8.09 0.64 19.50
N GLY A 209 -8.10 -0.32 18.56
CA GLY A 209 -7.15 -0.42 17.45
C GLY A 209 -7.68 0.12 16.10
N ALA A 210 -8.99 0.39 15.97
CA ALA A 210 -9.58 0.74 14.68
C ALA A 210 -9.03 2.05 14.10
N TYR A 211 -8.83 3.08 14.93
CA TYR A 211 -8.25 4.35 14.47
C TYR A 211 -6.80 4.19 13.98
N ASP A 212 -6.03 3.29 14.58
CA ASP A 212 -4.66 3.04 14.14
C ASP A 212 -4.63 2.38 12.75
N VAL A 213 -5.60 1.51 12.45
CA VAL A 213 -5.78 0.94 11.10
C VAL A 213 -6.25 2.00 10.10
N MET A 214 -7.22 2.84 10.50
CA MET A 214 -7.81 3.86 9.62
C MET A 214 -6.84 4.99 9.25
N LEU A 215 -5.89 5.32 10.15
CA LEU A 215 -5.01 6.48 10.02
C LEU A 215 -3.58 6.12 9.63
N ASP A 216 -3.16 4.87 9.83
CA ASP A 216 -1.89 4.36 9.36
C ASP A 216 -1.98 4.08 7.84
N PRO A 217 -1.17 4.74 6.99
CA PRO A 217 -1.26 4.57 5.54
C PRO A 217 -1.07 3.11 5.09
N VAL A 218 -0.13 2.40 5.69
CA VAL A 218 0.20 1.01 5.33
C VAL A 218 -0.92 0.05 5.73
N LYS A 219 -1.47 0.20 6.95
CA LYS A 219 -2.60 -0.62 7.40
C LYS A 219 -3.88 -0.34 6.63
N ASN A 220 -4.09 0.93 6.25
CA ASN A 220 -5.21 1.31 5.40
C ASN A 220 -5.11 0.64 4.02
N MET A 221 -3.89 0.59 3.45
CA MET A 221 -3.63 -0.12 2.19
C MET A 221 -3.93 -1.62 2.32
N LEU A 222 -3.50 -2.28 3.40
CA LEU A 222 -3.80 -3.69 3.62
C LEU A 222 -5.32 -3.97 3.61
N VAL A 223 -6.14 -3.09 4.20
CA VAL A 223 -7.60 -3.24 4.18
C VAL A 223 -8.15 -3.13 2.76
N LEU A 224 -7.62 -2.22 1.96
CA LEU A 224 -8.03 -2.05 0.56
C LEU A 224 -7.58 -3.21 -0.31
N ASP A 225 -6.34 -3.66 -0.17
CA ASP A 225 -5.83 -4.82 -0.89
C ASP A 225 -6.63 -6.08 -0.56
N ALA A 226 -7.01 -6.27 0.71
CA ALA A 226 -7.91 -7.35 1.11
C ALA A 226 -9.30 -7.22 0.45
N GLY A 227 -9.82 -6.00 0.32
CA GLY A 227 -11.08 -5.72 -0.37
C GLY A 227 -11.01 -6.01 -1.87
N ILE A 228 -9.96 -5.53 -2.54
CA ILE A 228 -9.69 -5.79 -3.96
C ILE A 228 -9.49 -7.28 -4.22
N THR A 229 -8.70 -7.95 -3.38
CA THR A 229 -8.49 -9.40 -3.42
C THR A 229 -9.82 -10.16 -3.33
N SER A 230 -10.66 -9.80 -2.38
CA SER A 230 -11.97 -10.43 -2.21
C SER A 230 -12.87 -10.23 -3.43
N GLU A 231 -12.82 -9.06 -4.05
CA GLU A 231 -13.58 -8.78 -5.27
C GLU A 231 -13.04 -9.56 -6.48
N ARG A 232 -11.72 -9.63 -6.66
CA ARG A 232 -11.07 -10.44 -7.71
C ARG A 232 -11.44 -11.91 -7.61
N LEU A 233 -11.40 -12.47 -6.40
CA LEU A 233 -11.81 -13.85 -6.15
C LEU A 233 -13.29 -14.06 -6.43
N GLY A 234 -14.15 -13.14 -5.99
CA GLY A 234 -15.60 -13.22 -6.20
C GLY A 234 -16.05 -13.04 -7.65
N LYS A 235 -15.27 -12.31 -8.46
CA LYS A 235 -15.55 -12.06 -9.89
C LYS A 235 -14.72 -12.91 -10.85
N SER A 236 -14.04 -13.93 -10.34
CA SER A 236 -13.33 -14.87 -11.19
C SER A 236 -14.31 -15.61 -12.11
N ARG A 237 -13.95 -15.69 -13.39
CA ARG A 237 -14.81 -16.23 -14.47
C ARG A 237 -14.65 -17.74 -14.64
N SER A 238 -13.63 -18.33 -13.99
CA SER A 238 -13.38 -19.77 -14.02
C SER A 238 -12.65 -20.24 -12.76
N PRO A 239 -12.68 -21.55 -12.41
CA PRO A 239 -11.89 -22.11 -11.31
C PRO A 239 -10.38 -21.87 -11.48
N GLN A 240 -9.87 -21.85 -12.70
CA GLN A 240 -8.46 -21.59 -13.00
C GLN A 240 -8.11 -20.12 -12.71
N GLU A 241 -8.99 -19.19 -13.09
CA GLU A 241 -8.81 -17.77 -12.78
C GLU A 241 -8.89 -17.51 -11.28
N PHE A 242 -9.82 -18.17 -10.58
CA PHE A 242 -9.90 -18.12 -9.11
C PHE A 242 -8.59 -18.57 -8.44
N MET A 243 -8.07 -19.74 -8.81
CA MET A 243 -6.80 -20.25 -8.26
C MET A 243 -5.63 -19.33 -8.62
N GLY A 244 -5.60 -18.77 -9.83
CA GLY A 244 -4.60 -17.80 -10.25
C GLY A 244 -4.62 -16.55 -9.37
N TYR A 245 -5.80 -16.01 -9.08
CA TYR A 245 -5.93 -14.88 -8.15
C TYR A 245 -5.58 -15.29 -6.71
N ALA A 246 -6.00 -16.46 -6.23
CA ALA A 246 -5.69 -16.90 -4.88
C ALA A 246 -4.17 -17.01 -4.64
N ILE A 247 -3.43 -17.60 -5.57
CA ILE A 247 -1.97 -17.72 -5.50
C ILE A 247 -1.31 -16.35 -5.59
N LYS A 248 -1.74 -15.53 -6.55
CA LYS A 248 -1.18 -14.19 -6.76
C LYS A 248 -1.43 -13.29 -5.56
N GLU A 249 -2.68 -13.12 -5.15
CA GLU A 249 -3.05 -12.18 -4.10
C GLU A 249 -2.55 -12.66 -2.73
N GLY A 250 -2.63 -13.97 -2.45
CA GLY A 250 -2.04 -14.56 -1.24
C GLY A 250 -0.53 -14.37 -1.19
N GLY A 251 0.15 -14.61 -2.31
CA GLY A 251 1.59 -14.35 -2.45
C GLY A 251 1.93 -12.86 -2.32
N PHE A 252 1.15 -11.99 -2.98
CA PHE A 252 1.30 -10.54 -2.89
C PHE A 252 1.19 -10.05 -1.44
N LEU A 253 0.10 -10.35 -0.74
CA LEU A 253 -0.10 -9.95 0.66
C LEU A 253 1.02 -10.48 1.56
N PHE A 254 1.45 -11.72 1.38
CA PHE A 254 2.53 -12.31 2.15
C PHE A 254 3.88 -11.61 1.91
N PHE A 255 4.29 -11.42 0.65
CA PHE A 255 5.58 -10.81 0.32
C PHE A 255 5.60 -9.31 0.62
N MET A 256 4.50 -8.60 0.36
CA MET A 256 4.41 -7.15 0.56
C MET A 256 4.42 -6.77 2.04
N TYR A 257 3.56 -7.39 2.83
CA TYR A 257 3.27 -6.93 4.21
C TYR A 257 3.98 -7.75 5.29
N TYR A 258 4.26 -9.02 5.04
CA TYR A 258 4.87 -9.88 6.05
C TYR A 258 6.37 -10.10 5.82
N LEU A 259 6.76 -10.60 4.64
CA LEU A 259 8.15 -10.99 4.39
C LEU A 259 9.07 -9.77 4.36
N GLY A 260 8.66 -8.65 3.74
CA GLY A 260 9.47 -7.43 3.65
C GLY A 260 9.95 -6.94 5.02
N GLN A 261 9.05 -6.89 6.00
CA GLN A 261 9.40 -6.49 7.37
C GLN A 261 10.33 -7.49 8.05
N LYS A 262 10.12 -8.78 7.84
CA LYS A 262 11.00 -9.84 8.40
C LYS A 262 12.40 -9.78 7.82
N VAL A 263 12.51 -9.56 6.51
CA VAL A 263 13.80 -9.39 5.83
C VAL A 263 14.54 -8.17 6.39
N GLN A 264 13.88 -7.03 6.53
CA GLN A 264 14.50 -5.83 7.08
C GLN A 264 14.99 -6.05 8.52
N ASN A 265 14.15 -6.58 9.40
CA ASN A 265 14.50 -6.86 10.78
C ASN A 265 15.68 -7.86 10.89
N HIS A 266 15.76 -8.83 9.96
CA HIS A 266 16.88 -9.75 9.92
C HIS A 266 18.18 -9.02 9.62
N PHE A 267 18.21 -8.15 8.60
CA PHE A 267 19.42 -7.42 8.24
C PHE A 267 19.83 -6.38 9.29
N GLU A 268 18.88 -5.77 9.98
CA GLU A 268 19.15 -4.89 11.12
C GLU A 268 19.83 -5.65 12.26
N LYS A 269 19.34 -6.86 12.58
CA LYS A 269 19.99 -7.74 13.57
C LYS A 269 21.37 -8.22 13.14
N VAL A 270 21.57 -8.51 11.86
CA VAL A 270 22.88 -8.91 11.32
C VAL A 270 23.87 -7.76 11.41
N ALA A 271 23.48 -6.53 11.06
CA ALA A 271 24.32 -5.35 11.19
C ALA A 271 24.75 -5.11 12.65
N ASP A 272 23.80 -5.20 13.56
CA ASP A 272 24.04 -5.04 15.00
C ASP A 272 25.01 -6.12 15.54
N LYS A 273 24.75 -7.40 15.26
CA LYS A 273 25.56 -8.51 15.81
C LYS A 273 26.93 -8.67 15.16
N LYS A 274 27.04 -8.49 13.82
CA LYS A 274 28.29 -8.76 13.10
C LYS A 274 29.22 -7.54 13.00
N HIS A 275 28.64 -6.35 12.97
CA HIS A 275 29.38 -5.12 12.74
C HIS A 275 29.37 -4.18 13.94
N ASN A 276 28.68 -4.54 15.02
CA ASN A 276 28.44 -3.67 16.19
C ASN A 276 28.00 -2.26 15.76
N LYS A 277 27.05 -2.19 14.80
CA LYS A 277 26.51 -0.95 14.27
C LYS A 277 24.99 -1.05 14.13
N SER A 278 24.25 -0.31 14.95
CA SER A 278 22.80 -0.26 14.89
C SER A 278 22.33 0.56 13.70
N ILE A 279 21.51 -0.05 12.85
CA ILE A 279 20.85 0.62 11.72
C ILE A 279 19.33 0.72 11.88
N ALA A 280 18.85 0.62 13.12
CA ALA A 280 17.41 0.65 13.44
C ALA A 280 16.77 2.04 13.23
N LEU A 281 17.58 3.12 13.20
CA LEU A 281 17.10 4.46 12.91
C LEU A 281 16.57 4.58 11.46
N ASP A 282 15.61 5.49 11.27
CA ASP A 282 15.11 5.83 9.94
C ASP A 282 16.26 6.30 9.02
N ALA A 283 16.20 5.91 7.75
CA ALA A 283 17.22 6.28 6.78
C ALA A 283 17.38 7.81 6.65
N ARG A 284 16.32 8.58 6.80
CA ARG A 284 16.34 10.04 6.74
C ARG A 284 17.16 10.66 7.87
N VAL A 285 17.15 10.04 9.05
CA VAL A 285 17.96 10.47 10.21
C VAL A 285 19.42 10.14 9.97
N LEU A 286 19.73 8.94 9.49
CA LEU A 286 21.10 8.50 9.24
C LEU A 286 21.77 9.19 8.04
N GLU A 287 21.00 9.54 7.00
CA GLU A 287 21.49 10.26 5.82
C GLU A 287 21.65 11.77 6.07
N ASN A 288 21.03 12.30 7.11
CA ASN A 288 21.14 13.72 7.49
C ASN A 288 22.44 13.95 8.27
N ASP A 289 23.09 15.09 8.01
CA ASP A 289 24.35 15.41 8.66
C ASP A 289 24.19 15.94 10.11
N HIS A 290 23.00 16.41 10.51
CA HIS A 290 22.77 16.91 11.86
C HIS A 290 23.09 15.90 12.96
N LEU A 291 22.69 14.62 12.77
CA LEU A 291 23.04 13.59 13.75
C LEU A 291 24.55 13.36 13.79
N LYS A 292 25.21 13.29 12.65
CA LYS A 292 26.66 13.15 12.53
C LYS A 292 27.41 14.33 13.19
N GLU A 293 26.96 15.56 12.95
CA GLU A 293 27.51 16.76 13.57
C GLU A 293 27.39 16.73 15.09
N SER A 294 26.24 16.23 15.62
CA SER A 294 26.05 16.12 17.08
C SER A 294 26.99 15.09 17.73
N PHE A 295 27.45 14.07 16.99
CA PHE A 295 28.50 13.16 17.44
C PHE A 295 29.86 13.84 17.41
N ALA A 296 30.16 14.61 16.36
CA ALA A 296 31.46 15.29 16.21
C ALA A 296 31.70 16.36 17.30
N ASN A 297 30.69 17.14 17.63
CA ASN A 297 30.76 18.22 18.64
C ASN A 297 30.34 17.77 20.04
N LYS A 298 30.10 16.49 20.26
CA LYS A 298 29.66 15.87 21.54
C LYS A 298 28.35 16.40 22.13
N SER A 299 27.57 17.21 21.39
CA SER A 299 26.26 17.67 21.84
C SER A 299 25.24 16.52 21.96
N ILE A 300 25.57 15.36 21.42
CA ILE A 300 24.78 14.14 21.57
C ILE A 300 24.65 13.70 23.02
N GLU A 301 25.69 13.82 23.84
CA GLU A 301 25.70 13.42 25.25
C GLU A 301 24.70 14.27 26.04
N GLU A 302 24.77 15.58 25.88
CA GLU A 302 23.82 16.50 26.50
C GLU A 302 22.38 16.21 26.05
N GLY A 303 22.19 16.01 24.74
CA GLY A 303 20.87 15.72 24.20
C GLY A 303 20.27 14.41 24.72
N LEU A 304 21.09 13.37 24.91
CA LEU A 304 20.65 12.09 25.47
C LEU A 304 20.39 12.16 26.98
N ASN A 305 21.25 12.90 27.74
CA ASN A 305 21.12 13.03 29.19
C ASN A 305 19.92 13.89 29.56
N ASN A 306 19.64 14.95 28.80
CA ASN A 306 18.49 15.83 29.02
C ASN A 306 17.16 15.20 28.57
N PHE A 307 17.18 14.05 27.87
CA PHE A 307 15.93 13.39 27.44
C PHE A 307 15.26 12.68 28.64
N PRO A 308 13.97 12.94 28.91
CA PRO A 308 13.27 12.42 30.08
C PRO A 308 12.84 10.96 29.87
N LYS A 309 13.76 10.02 30.10
CA LYS A 309 13.57 8.56 29.83
C LYS A 309 12.37 7.95 30.54
N ASN A 310 12.15 8.34 31.82
CA ASN A 310 11.14 7.77 32.69
C ASN A 310 9.92 8.70 32.87
N ALA A 311 9.82 9.76 32.07
CA ALA A 311 8.73 10.70 32.11
C ALA A 311 7.38 10.06 31.74
N THR A 312 6.31 10.59 32.28
CA THR A 312 4.95 10.31 31.84
C THR A 312 4.77 10.77 30.37
N ASP A 313 3.70 10.34 29.74
CA ASP A 313 3.40 10.76 28.37
C ASP A 313 3.18 12.27 28.26
N ILE A 314 2.65 12.91 29.30
CA ILE A 314 2.42 14.35 29.37
C ILE A 314 3.75 15.09 29.44
N GLU A 315 4.61 14.71 30.37
CA GLU A 315 5.94 15.32 30.54
C GLU A 315 6.79 15.18 29.29
N LEU A 316 6.73 14.01 28.63
CA LEU A 316 7.41 13.81 27.37
C LEU A 316 6.83 14.67 26.25
N TYR A 317 5.50 14.86 26.22
CA TYR A 317 4.84 15.74 25.25
C TYR A 317 5.25 17.20 25.46
N ASP A 318 5.33 17.65 26.72
CA ASP A 318 5.82 18.98 27.09
C ASP A 318 7.29 19.16 26.67
N PHE A 319 8.14 18.20 27.00
CA PHE A 319 9.55 18.21 26.60
C PHE A 319 9.71 18.33 25.09
N ILE A 320 8.96 17.57 24.30
CA ILE A 320 8.99 17.63 22.83
C ILE A 320 8.68 19.04 22.31
N ASN A 321 7.71 19.73 22.92
CA ASN A 321 7.29 21.06 22.49
C ASN A 321 8.22 22.19 22.97
N THR A 322 8.86 22.02 24.11
CA THR A 322 9.75 23.03 24.71
C THR A 322 11.22 22.87 24.31
N SER A 323 11.64 21.64 24.00
CA SER A 323 13.05 21.31 23.71
C SER A 323 13.24 20.93 22.23
N SER A 324 12.76 21.78 21.32
CA SER A 324 12.73 21.51 19.88
C SER A 324 14.12 21.28 19.26
N ASP A 325 15.17 21.74 19.91
CA ASP A 325 16.59 21.63 19.49
C ASP A 325 17.28 20.36 19.98
N ASN A 326 16.66 19.61 20.90
CA ASN A 326 17.18 18.33 21.35
C ASN A 326 17.40 17.35 20.19
N VAL A 327 18.50 16.61 20.18
CA VAL A 327 18.91 15.69 19.10
C VAL A 327 17.86 14.62 18.83
N VAL A 328 17.19 14.11 19.87
CA VAL A 328 16.11 13.10 19.76
C VAL A 328 14.88 13.69 19.08
N VAL A 329 14.49 14.91 19.50
CA VAL A 329 13.36 15.65 18.90
C VAL A 329 13.64 15.98 17.44
N LYS A 330 14.85 16.43 17.10
CA LYS A 330 15.27 16.66 15.70
C LYS A 330 15.22 15.38 14.88
N ALA A 331 15.72 14.27 15.40
CA ALA A 331 15.65 12.97 14.73
C ALA A 331 14.20 12.50 14.53
N ALA A 332 13.34 12.69 15.53
CA ALA A 332 11.92 12.37 15.42
C ALA A 332 11.18 13.26 14.41
N LYS A 333 11.57 14.53 14.25
CA LYS A 333 11.07 15.43 13.19
C LYS A 333 11.53 14.94 11.80
N GLN A 334 12.79 14.53 11.65
CA GLN A 334 13.33 14.03 10.38
C GLN A 334 12.67 12.72 9.93
N SER A 335 12.24 11.88 10.88
CA SER A 335 11.54 10.62 10.61
C SER A 335 10.01 10.75 10.50
N ASP A 336 9.46 11.96 10.48
CA ASP A 336 8.03 12.28 10.48
C ASP A 336 7.24 11.68 11.67
N ILE A 337 7.92 11.21 12.72
CA ILE A 337 7.28 10.83 14.00
C ILE A 337 6.66 12.09 14.62
N ILE A 338 7.36 13.23 14.51
CA ILE A 338 6.90 14.55 14.87
C ILE A 338 6.78 15.38 13.61
N GLN A 339 5.57 15.81 13.27
CA GLN A 339 5.34 16.65 12.09
C GLN A 339 5.40 18.13 12.43
N THR A 340 6.05 18.91 11.59
CA THR A 340 6.11 20.37 11.74
C THR A 340 4.96 21.05 11.03
N TYR A 341 4.52 22.18 11.58
CA TYR A 341 3.46 22.98 11.00
C TYR A 341 3.94 23.69 9.73
N LYS A 342 3.25 23.41 8.63
CA LYS A 342 3.49 24.02 7.33
C LYS A 342 2.38 25.01 7.02
N LYS A 343 2.76 26.24 6.67
CA LYS A 343 1.77 27.26 6.29
C LYS A 343 0.95 26.80 5.10
N PRO A 344 -0.38 27.04 5.09
CA PRO A 344 -1.23 26.72 3.94
C PRO A 344 -0.73 27.39 2.68
N LYS A 345 -0.70 26.65 1.58
CA LYS A 345 -0.37 27.23 0.27
C LYS A 345 -1.56 27.98 -0.30
N LYS A 346 -1.29 29.10 -0.98
CA LYS A 346 -2.27 29.74 -1.85
C LYS A 346 -2.49 28.86 -3.09
N TRP A 347 -3.70 28.86 -3.65
CA TRP A 347 -4.08 27.97 -4.76
C TRP A 347 -3.16 28.07 -6.00
N TYR A 348 -2.53 29.23 -6.25
CA TYR A 348 -1.58 29.42 -7.36
C TYR A 348 -0.14 28.95 -7.04
N GLN A 349 0.12 28.45 -5.84
CA GLN A 349 1.44 27.97 -5.40
C GLN A 349 1.56 26.45 -5.41
N ILE A 350 0.87 25.79 -6.34
CA ILE A 350 0.78 24.30 -6.36
C ILE A 350 2.17 23.64 -6.39
N PHE A 351 3.11 24.23 -7.15
CA PHE A 351 4.46 23.67 -7.32
C PHE A 351 5.48 24.15 -6.27
N LYS A 352 5.15 25.14 -5.43
CA LYS A 352 6.07 25.58 -4.37
C LYS A 352 5.94 24.65 -3.17
N LYS A 353 7.05 24.35 -2.47
CA LYS A 353 6.98 23.67 -1.18
C LYS A 353 6.27 24.58 -0.18
N ALA A 354 5.45 24.00 0.72
CA ALA A 354 4.89 24.76 1.83
C ALA A 354 6.02 25.21 2.75
N GLU A 355 5.91 26.45 3.26
CA GLU A 355 6.86 27.00 4.23
C GLU A 355 6.72 26.24 5.55
N ASP A 356 7.81 25.62 5.98
CA ASP A 356 7.90 24.94 7.28
C ASP A 356 8.25 26.01 8.34
N THR A 357 7.43 26.10 9.38
CA THR A 357 7.65 27.06 10.48
C THR A 357 8.60 26.54 11.55
N GLY A 358 9.04 25.30 11.48
CA GLY A 358 9.82 24.63 12.54
C GLY A 358 9.02 24.29 13.81
N LYS A 359 7.84 24.92 14.01
CA LYS A 359 6.94 24.60 15.13
C LYS A 359 6.28 23.25 14.93
N ILE A 360 5.99 22.54 15.99
CA ILE A 360 5.30 21.25 15.94
C ILE A 360 3.83 21.48 15.56
N ASP A 361 3.32 20.66 14.63
CA ASP A 361 1.90 20.67 14.28
C ASP A 361 1.12 19.80 15.30
N THR A 362 0.60 20.43 16.34
CA THR A 362 -0.13 19.74 17.41
C THR A 362 -1.44 19.09 16.96
N ARG A 363 -1.91 19.35 15.74
CA ARG A 363 -3.03 18.62 15.14
C ARG A 363 -2.65 17.20 14.79
N LYS A 364 -1.35 16.92 14.56
CA LYS A 364 -0.84 15.61 14.21
C LYS A 364 -0.55 14.79 15.46
N TYR A 365 -0.84 13.51 15.37
CA TYR A 365 -0.55 12.59 16.46
C TYR A 365 0.96 12.32 16.55
N ILE A 366 1.50 12.44 17.76
CA ILE A 366 2.88 12.10 18.08
C ILE A 366 2.87 10.73 18.76
N ASP A 367 3.49 9.74 18.12
CA ASP A 367 3.69 8.44 18.74
C ASP A 367 4.85 8.50 19.74
N LEU A 368 4.54 8.76 21.01
CA LEU A 368 5.50 8.91 22.10
C LEU A 368 6.35 7.64 22.30
N LYS A 369 5.79 6.47 22.00
CA LYS A 369 6.54 5.21 22.03
C LYS A 369 7.66 5.21 20.99
N ASN A 370 7.36 5.68 19.78
CA ASN A 370 8.37 5.80 18.73
C ASN A 370 9.41 6.88 19.04
N VAL A 371 9.05 7.94 19.75
CA VAL A 371 10.04 8.94 20.24
C VAL A 371 10.99 8.30 21.26
N ARG A 372 10.49 7.55 22.24
CA ARG A 372 11.31 6.79 23.19
C ARG A 372 12.21 5.76 22.48
N GLN A 373 11.68 5.09 21.47
CA GLN A 373 12.46 4.14 20.66
C GLN A 373 13.57 4.85 19.88
N THR A 374 13.31 6.05 19.35
CA THR A 374 14.31 6.87 18.67
C THR A 374 15.45 7.25 19.61
N HIS A 375 15.12 7.68 20.85
CA HIS A 375 16.12 7.93 21.90
C HIS A 375 16.97 6.68 22.16
N SER A 376 16.36 5.52 22.41
CA SER A 376 17.06 4.26 22.66
C SER A 376 17.99 3.85 21.50
N ASN A 377 17.52 4.03 20.27
CA ASN A 377 18.32 3.71 19.07
C ASN A 377 19.51 4.66 18.90
N ILE A 378 19.34 5.96 19.20
CA ILE A 378 20.44 6.93 19.15
C ILE A 378 21.44 6.65 20.28
N ALA A 379 20.98 6.37 21.51
CA ALA A 379 21.83 6.05 22.63
C ALA A 379 22.69 4.80 22.35
N LYS A 380 22.08 3.74 21.80
CA LYS A 380 22.78 2.53 21.39
C LYS A 380 23.82 2.82 20.31
N LEU A 381 23.45 3.63 19.31
CA LEU A 381 24.38 3.99 18.24
C LEU A 381 25.59 4.77 18.78
N TYR A 382 25.36 5.66 19.75
CA TYR A 382 26.42 6.44 20.39
C TYR A 382 27.34 5.55 21.24
N GLU A 383 26.79 4.62 22.02
CA GLU A 383 27.56 3.62 22.74
C GLU A 383 28.48 2.81 21.81
N GLN A 384 27.92 2.32 20.69
CA GLN A 384 28.68 1.57 19.69
C GLN A 384 29.77 2.42 19.00
N PHE A 385 29.53 3.71 18.79
CA PHE A 385 30.53 4.64 18.30
C PHE A 385 31.69 4.76 19.27
N ASN A 386 31.44 4.98 20.56
CA ASN A 386 32.47 5.11 21.59
C ASN A 386 33.32 3.84 21.74
N GLN A 387 32.73 2.66 21.49
CA GLN A 387 33.44 1.38 21.51
C GLN A 387 34.23 1.09 20.23
N SER A 388 33.94 1.77 19.13
CA SER A 388 34.47 1.43 17.81
C SER A 388 35.92 1.89 17.58
N GLY A 389 36.39 2.93 18.28
CA GLY A 389 37.66 3.60 18.03
C GLY A 389 37.75 4.30 16.66
N GLN A 390 36.67 4.38 15.91
CA GLN A 390 36.60 5.01 14.59
C GLN A 390 36.43 6.52 14.70
N THR A 391 36.81 7.26 13.66
CA THR A 391 36.37 8.65 13.50
C THR A 391 34.88 8.72 13.22
N VAL A 392 34.22 9.85 13.52
CA VAL A 392 32.80 10.07 13.25
C VAL A 392 32.48 9.84 11.76
N ASP A 393 33.39 10.27 10.88
CA ASP A 393 33.19 10.12 9.43
C ASP A 393 33.20 8.66 8.99
N GLU A 394 34.17 7.88 9.45
CA GLU A 394 34.27 6.46 9.13
C GLU A 394 33.09 5.68 9.72
N PHE A 395 32.71 5.97 10.95
CA PHE A 395 31.60 5.30 11.61
C PHE A 395 30.27 5.55 10.88
N PHE A 396 29.94 6.82 10.58
CA PHE A 396 28.71 7.15 9.86
C PHE A 396 28.74 6.66 8.40
N HIS A 397 29.92 6.64 7.75
CA HIS A 397 30.07 6.01 6.43
C HIS A 397 29.62 4.55 6.46
N ASP A 398 30.11 3.79 7.41
CA ASP A 398 29.79 2.37 7.57
C ASP A 398 28.32 2.14 7.92
N VAL A 399 27.76 2.92 8.88
CA VAL A 399 26.35 2.84 9.26
C VAL A 399 25.44 3.13 8.06
N ARG A 400 25.73 4.19 7.30
CA ARG A 400 24.97 4.55 6.08
C ARG A 400 25.07 3.44 5.02
N LYS A 401 26.26 2.88 4.81
CA LYS A 401 26.49 1.75 3.88
C LYS A 401 25.66 0.52 4.28
N LEU A 402 25.66 0.15 5.55
CA LEU A 402 24.88 -0.97 6.08
C LEU A 402 23.37 -0.71 5.95
N LYS A 403 22.90 0.50 6.28
CA LYS A 403 21.47 0.88 6.13
C LYS A 403 21.03 0.83 4.67
N ARG A 404 21.80 1.42 3.76
CA ARG A 404 21.52 1.37 2.31
C ARG A 404 21.51 -0.08 1.81
N GLY A 405 22.47 -0.90 2.24
CA GLY A 405 22.50 -2.32 1.93
C GLY A 405 21.27 -3.08 2.42
N SER A 406 20.79 -2.78 3.62
CA SER A 406 19.55 -3.37 4.17
C SER A 406 18.32 -2.98 3.34
N ILE A 407 18.17 -1.70 2.99
CA ILE A 407 17.06 -1.19 2.16
C ILE A 407 17.08 -1.87 0.78
N MET A 408 18.26 -1.91 0.13
CA MET A 408 18.40 -2.54 -1.19
C MET A 408 18.08 -4.03 -1.17
N LYS A 409 18.50 -4.76 -0.13
CA LYS A 409 18.19 -6.18 0.02
C LYS A 409 16.70 -6.41 0.27
N ASN A 410 16.04 -5.57 1.10
CA ASN A 410 14.60 -5.64 1.31
C ASN A 410 13.84 -5.35 0.01
N MET A 411 14.16 -4.24 -0.65
CA MET A 411 13.51 -3.86 -1.92
C MET A 411 13.77 -4.90 -2.99
N GLY A 412 15.04 -5.28 -3.20
CA GLY A 412 15.43 -6.23 -4.23
C GLY A 412 14.81 -7.62 -4.04
N SER A 413 14.81 -8.16 -2.82
CA SER A 413 14.20 -9.46 -2.54
C SER A 413 12.67 -9.44 -2.75
N THR A 414 12.01 -8.35 -2.35
CA THR A 414 10.57 -8.23 -2.54
C THR A 414 10.21 -8.01 -4.02
N ILE A 415 10.93 -7.14 -4.74
CA ILE A 415 10.75 -6.93 -6.18
C ILE A 415 10.99 -8.24 -6.95
N PHE A 416 12.04 -9.00 -6.58
CA PHE A 416 12.28 -10.31 -7.20
C PHE A 416 11.15 -11.30 -6.89
N ALA A 417 10.70 -11.37 -5.64
CA ALA A 417 9.62 -12.28 -5.24
C ALA A 417 8.30 -11.96 -5.96
N LEU A 418 7.93 -10.67 -6.06
CA LEU A 418 6.68 -10.23 -6.66
C LEU A 418 6.76 -10.10 -8.19
N GLY A 419 7.87 -9.58 -8.72
CA GLY A 419 8.01 -9.27 -10.15
C GLY A 419 8.55 -10.43 -10.99
N VAL A 420 9.21 -11.42 -10.38
CA VAL A 420 9.82 -12.53 -11.09
C VAL A 420 9.33 -13.88 -10.57
N PHE A 421 9.54 -14.17 -9.28
CA PHE A 421 9.28 -15.49 -8.71
C PHE A 421 7.80 -15.88 -8.79
N LEU A 422 6.91 -15.04 -8.29
CA LEU A 422 5.47 -15.30 -8.28
C LEU A 422 4.89 -15.39 -9.71
N PRO A 423 5.20 -14.48 -10.65
CA PRO A 423 4.81 -14.61 -12.05
C PRO A 423 5.36 -15.88 -12.73
N SER A 424 6.59 -16.29 -12.37
CA SER A 424 7.19 -17.52 -12.92
C SER A 424 6.45 -18.77 -12.48
N ILE A 425 5.99 -18.84 -11.22
CA ILE A 425 5.15 -19.96 -10.74
C ILE A 425 3.86 -20.04 -11.56
N MET A 426 3.20 -18.90 -11.77
CA MET A 426 1.97 -18.87 -12.57
C MET A 426 2.19 -19.25 -14.02
N LEU A 427 3.27 -18.79 -14.63
CA LEU A 427 3.65 -19.16 -16.00
C LEU A 427 3.96 -20.66 -16.10
N ALA A 428 4.72 -21.21 -15.13
CA ALA A 428 5.04 -22.64 -15.09
C ALA A 428 3.77 -23.51 -14.95
N ASP A 429 2.83 -23.12 -14.06
CA ASP A 429 1.55 -23.85 -13.92
C ASP A 429 0.77 -23.90 -15.25
N ARG A 430 0.80 -22.82 -16.02
CA ARG A 430 0.15 -22.76 -17.35
C ARG A 430 0.86 -23.58 -18.41
N LEU A 431 2.20 -23.52 -18.44
CA LEU A 431 2.98 -24.25 -19.45
C LEU A 431 2.96 -25.77 -19.21
N LEU A 432 2.94 -26.19 -17.95
CA LEU A 432 2.93 -27.60 -17.56
C LEU A 432 1.55 -28.26 -17.68
N LYS A 433 0.46 -27.50 -17.61
CA LYS A 433 -0.91 -28.00 -17.74
C LYS A 433 -1.48 -27.66 -19.12
N PRO A 434 -1.59 -28.61 -20.06
CA PRO A 434 -2.07 -28.35 -21.43
C PRO A 434 -3.43 -27.64 -21.50
N ASN A 435 -4.32 -27.97 -20.56
CA ASN A 435 -5.67 -27.39 -20.50
C ASN A 435 -5.73 -25.94 -19.99
N ASN A 436 -4.62 -25.40 -19.45
CA ASN A 436 -4.53 -24.05 -18.92
C ASN A 436 -3.84 -23.06 -19.89
N LYS A 437 -3.44 -23.52 -21.10
CA LYS A 437 -2.78 -22.65 -22.08
C LYS A 437 -3.73 -21.64 -22.72
N GLU A 438 -5.01 -21.98 -22.81
CA GLU A 438 -6.01 -21.11 -23.39
C GLU A 438 -6.50 -20.10 -22.35
N PHE A 439 -6.65 -18.85 -22.77
CA PHE A 439 -7.22 -17.82 -21.92
C PHE A 439 -8.66 -18.21 -21.55
N ALA A 440 -8.96 -18.33 -20.26
CA ALA A 440 -10.24 -18.84 -19.77
C ALA A 440 -11.45 -18.12 -20.40
N VAL A 441 -11.35 -16.82 -20.57
CA VAL A 441 -12.38 -15.97 -21.19
C VAL A 441 -12.57 -16.32 -22.66
N GLU A 442 -11.50 -16.63 -23.38
CA GLU A 442 -11.58 -17.04 -24.80
C GLU A 442 -12.33 -18.36 -24.94
N LYS A 443 -12.08 -19.31 -24.06
CA LYS A 443 -12.80 -20.58 -23.99
C LYS A 443 -14.29 -20.41 -23.73
N ASP A 444 -14.63 -19.61 -22.70
CA ASP A 444 -16.03 -19.33 -22.34
C ASP A 444 -16.79 -18.66 -23.51
N ILE A 445 -16.16 -17.71 -24.19
CA ILE A 445 -16.78 -17.02 -25.34
C ILE A 445 -16.96 -17.98 -26.52
N LYS A 446 -16.00 -18.87 -26.78
CA LYS A 446 -16.15 -19.92 -27.80
C LYS A 446 -17.35 -20.82 -27.52
N GLU A 447 -17.52 -21.25 -26.26
CA GLU A 447 -18.68 -22.05 -25.86
C GLU A 447 -19.99 -21.28 -26.01
N GLN A 448 -20.03 -19.99 -25.68
CA GLN A 448 -21.20 -19.15 -25.88
C GLN A 448 -21.58 -18.99 -27.36
N ILE A 449 -20.59 -18.70 -28.23
CA ILE A 449 -20.82 -18.60 -29.69
C ILE A 449 -21.36 -19.91 -30.24
N LYS A 450 -20.79 -21.04 -29.78
CA LYS A 450 -21.25 -22.37 -30.22
C LYS A 450 -22.71 -22.62 -29.85
N LYS A 451 -23.10 -22.35 -28.58
CA LYS A 451 -24.48 -22.48 -28.07
C LYS A 451 -25.45 -21.59 -28.82
N GLU A 452 -25.08 -20.34 -29.10
CA GLU A 452 -25.93 -19.41 -29.87
C GLU A 452 -26.18 -19.93 -31.30
N LYS A 453 -25.19 -20.55 -31.95
CA LYS A 453 -25.37 -21.15 -33.29
C LYS A 453 -26.26 -22.37 -33.27
N GLU A 454 -26.05 -23.25 -32.28
CA GLU A 454 -26.92 -24.45 -32.08
C GLU A 454 -28.37 -24.04 -31.88
N THR A 455 -28.62 -23.00 -31.03
CA THR A 455 -29.96 -22.47 -30.80
C THR A 455 -30.57 -21.88 -32.08
N LYS A 456 -29.82 -21.13 -32.87
CA LYS A 456 -30.29 -20.57 -34.15
C LYS A 456 -30.63 -21.66 -35.18
N GLN A 457 -29.86 -22.75 -35.23
CA GLN A 457 -30.11 -23.88 -36.09
C GLN A 457 -31.34 -24.68 -35.67
N MET A 458 -31.72 -24.71 -34.39
CA MET A 458 -32.93 -25.38 -33.92
C MET A 458 -34.21 -24.54 -34.16
N ILE A 459 -34.10 -23.23 -34.38
CA ILE A 459 -35.21 -22.32 -34.59
C ILE A 459 -35.48 -22.10 -36.10
N ALA A 460 -34.46 -22.32 -36.96
CA ALA A 460 -34.58 -22.27 -38.42
C ALA A 460 -35.02 -23.58 -39.02
#